data_5ac93efed62fe2f2ee13bce883d8a89c
#
_entry.id   5ac93efed62fe2f2ee13bce883d8a89c
#
_cell.length_a   1.000
_cell.length_b   1.000
_cell.length_c   1.000
_cell.angle_alpha   90.00
_cell.angle_beta   90.00
_cell.angle_gamma   90.00
#
_symmetry.space_group_name_H-M   'P 1'
#
loop_
_entity.id
_entity.type
_entity.pdbx_description
1 polymer ?
#
loop_
_entity_poly.entity_id
_entity_poly.type
_entity_poly.pdbx_seq_one_letter_code
_entity_poly.pdbx_strand_id
1 'polypeptide(L)'
;MVNTLELAKYILKHSNKELSNLELQKTLYFTELDYIKKFDKHLVSDDFEAWKYGPVAREVYYEYRNYGANSIDKPKEETLSQNLRKDELETINRSIEKCSKKSYWDLVKESHKEDSAWHKSFKEDRKEIISKDLIKQEAKQANGN
;
A
#
# COMPACT_ATOMS: atom_id res chain seq x y z
N MET A 1 12.83 -0.55 8.71
CA MET A 1 11.67 -0.92 7.87
C MET A 1 10.77 -1.87 8.63
N VAL A 2 9.50 -1.85 8.34
CA VAL A 2 8.54 -2.71 9.02
C VAL A 2 8.20 -3.92 8.15
N ASN A 3 7.68 -4.96 8.79
CA ASN A 3 7.19 -6.15 8.11
C ASN A 3 5.90 -5.80 7.37
N THR A 4 5.81 -6.16 6.10
CA THR A 4 4.67 -5.78 5.25
C THR A 4 3.36 -6.40 5.72
N LEU A 5 3.39 -7.65 6.17
CA LEU A 5 2.18 -8.31 6.68
C LEU A 5 1.70 -7.65 8.00
N GLU A 6 2.62 -7.25 8.85
CA GLU A 6 2.26 -6.52 10.07
C GLU A 6 1.62 -5.16 9.74
N LEU A 7 2.16 -4.46 8.76
CA LEU A 7 1.55 -3.22 8.29
C LEU A 7 0.15 -3.46 7.74
N ALA A 8 -0.03 -4.54 6.98
CA ALA A 8 -1.35 -4.91 6.46
C ALA A 8 -2.35 -5.14 7.59
N LYS A 9 -1.96 -5.85 8.63
CA LYS A 9 -2.81 -6.08 9.80
C LYS A 9 -3.17 -4.77 10.50
N TYR A 10 -2.21 -3.87 10.62
CA TYR A 10 -2.45 -2.56 11.19
C TYR A 10 -3.47 -1.77 10.37
N ILE A 11 -3.33 -1.78 9.05
CA ILE A 11 -4.28 -1.11 8.16
C ILE A 11 -5.68 -1.68 8.33
N LEU A 12 -5.82 -3.01 8.33
CA LEU A 12 -7.11 -3.66 8.48
C LEU A 12 -7.78 -3.28 9.80
N LYS A 13 -6.99 -3.23 10.87
CA LYS A 13 -7.52 -2.91 12.20
C LYS A 13 -7.96 -1.46 12.32
N HIS A 14 -7.21 -0.54 11.74
CA HIS A 14 -7.40 0.89 11.95
C HIS A 14 -8.16 1.61 10.84
N SER A 15 -8.47 0.94 9.74
CA SER A 15 -9.27 1.54 8.67
C SER A 15 -10.70 1.78 9.16
N ASN A 16 -11.28 2.90 8.74
CA ASN A 16 -12.68 3.23 9.08
C ASN A 16 -13.69 2.38 8.33
N LYS A 17 -13.28 1.66 7.30
CA LYS A 17 -14.15 0.77 6.56
C LYS A 17 -13.52 -0.60 6.42
N GLU A 18 -14.34 -1.59 6.12
CA GLU A 18 -13.86 -2.92 5.82
C GLU A 18 -13.19 -2.92 4.44
N LEU A 19 -12.11 -3.68 4.31
CA LEU A 19 -11.33 -3.71 3.08
C LEU A 19 -11.29 -5.10 2.47
N SER A 20 -11.45 -5.17 1.15
CA SER A 20 -11.13 -6.37 0.38
C SER A 20 -9.61 -6.46 0.23
N ASN A 21 -9.13 -7.61 -0.27
CA ASN A 21 -7.71 -7.79 -0.53
C ASN A 21 -7.18 -6.71 -1.48
N LEU A 22 -7.90 -6.42 -2.57
CA LEU A 22 -7.44 -5.41 -3.53
C LEU A 22 -7.44 -4.00 -2.93
N GLU A 23 -8.41 -3.67 -2.11
CA GLU A 23 -8.41 -2.38 -1.42
C GLU A 23 -7.26 -2.28 -0.42
N LEU A 24 -6.97 -3.37 0.27
CA LEU A 24 -5.82 -3.43 1.18
C LEU A 24 -4.51 -3.20 0.42
N GLN A 25 -4.35 -3.81 -0.76
CA GLN A 25 -3.15 -3.61 -1.56
C GLN A 25 -2.96 -2.14 -1.95
N LYS A 26 -4.03 -1.47 -2.35
CA LYS A 26 -3.95 -0.04 -2.70
C LYS A 26 -3.57 0.80 -1.48
N THR A 27 -4.19 0.52 -0.34
CA THR A 27 -3.90 1.25 0.89
C THR A 27 -2.44 1.03 1.33
N LEU A 28 -1.95 -0.20 1.23
CA LEU A 28 -0.53 -0.50 1.50
C LEU A 28 0.39 0.35 0.63
N TYR A 29 0.13 0.37 -0.66
CA TYR A 29 1.00 1.08 -1.61
C TYR A 29 1.00 2.58 -1.36
N PHE A 30 -0.17 3.18 -1.19
CA PHE A 30 -0.23 4.62 -0.96
C PHE A 30 0.32 5.01 0.41
N THR A 31 0.23 4.13 1.40
CA THR A 31 0.88 4.34 2.69
C THR A 31 2.40 4.34 2.55
N GLU A 32 2.94 3.45 1.73
CA GLU A 32 4.36 3.44 1.40
C GLU A 32 4.77 4.76 0.75
N LEU A 33 4.00 5.22 -0.25
CA LEU A 33 4.30 6.49 -0.93
C LEU A 33 4.28 7.67 0.03
N ASP A 34 3.26 7.77 0.86
CA ASP A 34 3.14 8.88 1.81
C ASP A 34 4.27 8.87 2.84
N TYR A 35 4.68 7.68 3.26
CA TYR A 35 5.79 7.54 4.19
C TYR A 35 7.11 7.98 3.54
N ILE A 36 7.38 7.54 2.32
CA ILE A 36 8.58 7.95 1.58
C ILE A 36 8.60 9.46 1.38
N LYS A 37 7.45 10.04 1.02
CA LYS A 37 7.31 11.47 0.82
C LYS A 37 7.72 12.25 2.07
N LYS A 38 7.36 11.75 3.24
CA LYS A 38 7.63 12.42 4.52
C LYS A 38 9.05 12.16 5.02
N PHE A 39 9.52 10.93 4.94
CA PHE A 39 10.76 10.51 5.60
C PHE A 39 11.91 10.19 4.65
N ASP A 40 11.69 10.25 3.36
CA ASP A 40 12.70 9.99 2.32
C ASP A 40 13.34 8.60 2.43
N LYS A 41 12.58 7.63 2.90
CA LYS A 41 13.02 6.23 2.98
C LYS A 41 11.81 5.31 2.88
N HIS A 42 12.05 4.06 2.48
CA HIS A 42 10.99 3.06 2.38
C HIS A 42 10.47 2.64 3.75
N LEU A 43 9.16 2.43 3.84
CA LEU A 43 8.53 1.92 5.06
C LEU A 43 8.62 0.41 5.13
N VAL A 44 8.34 -0.28 4.02
CA VAL A 44 8.31 -1.74 3.99
C VAL A 44 9.52 -2.30 3.28
N SER A 45 9.95 -3.50 3.70
CA SER A 45 11.10 -4.17 3.11
C SER A 45 10.77 -4.99 1.88
N ASP A 46 9.55 -5.49 1.77
CA ASP A 46 9.15 -6.35 0.66
C ASP A 46 8.92 -5.56 -0.61
N ASP A 47 9.01 -6.27 -1.73
CA ASP A 47 8.75 -5.67 -3.04
C ASP A 47 7.26 -5.59 -3.33
N PHE A 48 6.88 -4.59 -4.14
CA PHE A 48 5.59 -4.58 -4.81
C PHE A 48 5.78 -5.07 -6.24
N GLU A 49 4.80 -5.83 -6.73
CA GLU A 49 4.78 -6.32 -8.11
C GLU A 49 3.71 -5.60 -8.90
N ALA A 50 3.95 -5.44 -10.20
CA ALA A 50 2.99 -4.77 -11.08
C ALA A 50 2.01 -5.79 -11.64
N TRP A 51 0.86 -5.92 -10.98
CA TRP A 51 -0.22 -6.80 -11.41
C TRP A 51 -1.26 -6.00 -12.22
N LYS A 52 -2.19 -6.71 -12.83
CA LYS A 52 -3.18 -6.08 -13.72
C LYS A 52 -3.94 -4.91 -13.07
N TYR A 53 -4.27 -5.02 -11.79
CA TYR A 53 -5.08 -4.00 -11.12
C TYR A 53 -4.26 -3.08 -10.22
N GLY A 54 -2.95 -3.08 -10.36
CA GLY A 54 -2.08 -2.16 -9.64
C GLY A 54 -0.94 -2.86 -8.91
N PRO A 55 -0.23 -2.10 -8.07
CA PRO A 55 0.85 -2.66 -7.26
C PRO A 55 0.33 -3.64 -6.22
N VAL A 56 1.02 -4.77 -6.04
CA VAL A 56 0.63 -5.82 -5.10
C VAL A 56 1.83 -6.29 -4.30
N ALA A 57 1.68 -6.34 -2.98
CA ALA A 57 2.62 -7.03 -2.09
C ALA A 57 2.19 -8.51 -2.08
N ARG A 58 2.96 -9.35 -2.76
CA ARG A 58 2.57 -10.75 -3.00
C ARG A 58 2.25 -11.51 -1.73
N GLU A 59 3.09 -11.39 -0.71
CA GLU A 59 2.92 -12.12 0.55
C GLU A 59 1.57 -11.78 1.21
N VAL A 60 1.23 -10.50 1.21
CA VAL A 60 -0.05 -10.05 1.79
C VAL A 60 -1.22 -10.58 0.96
N TYR A 61 -1.08 -10.54 -0.37
CA TYR A 61 -2.15 -11.03 -1.25
C TYR A 61 -2.46 -12.50 -0.96
N TYR A 62 -1.43 -13.34 -0.83
CA TYR A 62 -1.65 -14.76 -0.59
C TYR A 62 -2.16 -15.06 0.81
N GLU A 63 -1.80 -14.25 1.77
CA GLU A 63 -2.32 -14.40 3.14
C GLU A 63 -3.85 -14.29 3.16
N TYR A 64 -4.40 -13.38 2.36
CA TYR A 64 -5.84 -13.07 2.38
C TYR A 64 -6.60 -13.53 1.14
N ARG A 65 -5.98 -14.35 0.29
CA ARG A 65 -6.60 -14.75 -0.98
C ARG A 65 -7.92 -15.51 -0.82
N ASN A 66 -8.08 -16.24 0.30
CA ASN A 66 -9.29 -17.04 0.51
C ASN A 66 -10.55 -16.18 0.72
N TYR A 67 -10.38 -14.92 1.01
CA TYR A 67 -11.53 -14.00 1.09
C TYR A 67 -12.11 -13.66 -0.28
N GLY A 68 -11.36 -13.90 -1.37
CA GLY A 68 -11.79 -13.51 -2.70
C GLY A 68 -12.04 -12.01 -2.77
N ALA A 69 -13.21 -11.62 -3.26
CA ALA A 69 -13.62 -10.21 -3.34
C ALA A 69 -14.28 -9.69 -2.06
N ASN A 70 -14.47 -10.56 -1.07
CA ASN A 70 -15.13 -10.18 0.18
C ASN A 70 -14.19 -9.41 1.09
N SER A 71 -14.78 -8.64 2.00
CA SER A 71 -14.01 -7.89 2.99
C SER A 71 -13.29 -8.83 3.95
N ILE A 72 -12.07 -8.44 4.31
CA ILE A 72 -11.25 -9.20 5.25
C ILE A 72 -11.67 -8.86 6.68
N ASP A 73 -11.76 -9.86 7.54
CA ASP A 73 -12.07 -9.65 8.95
C ASP A 73 -10.96 -8.83 9.61
N LYS A 74 -11.35 -7.90 10.47
CA LYS A 74 -10.37 -7.09 11.18
C LYS A 74 -9.65 -7.94 12.21
N PRO A 75 -8.30 -7.88 12.24
CA PRO A 75 -7.54 -8.61 13.26
C PRO A 75 -7.77 -8.01 14.64
N LYS A 76 -7.72 -8.85 15.66
CA LYS A 76 -7.90 -8.40 17.04
C LYS A 76 -6.64 -7.75 17.59
N GLU A 77 -5.48 -8.19 17.12
CA GLU A 77 -4.20 -7.73 17.63
C GLU A 77 -3.28 -7.31 16.48
N GLU A 78 -2.41 -6.35 16.78
CA GLU A 78 -1.34 -5.94 15.88
C GLU A 78 -0.13 -5.52 16.72
N THR A 79 1.06 -5.55 16.15
CA THR A 79 2.29 -5.24 16.86
C THR A 79 3.04 -4.04 16.28
N LEU A 80 2.56 -3.50 15.17
CA LEU A 80 3.27 -2.47 14.43
C LEU A 80 3.58 -1.23 15.26
N SER A 81 2.60 -0.77 16.05
CA SER A 81 2.72 0.46 16.83
C SER A 81 3.84 0.43 17.86
N GLN A 82 4.29 -0.77 18.25
CA GLN A 82 5.34 -0.93 19.25
C GLN A 82 6.72 -0.59 18.69
N ASN A 83 6.87 -0.53 17.38
CA ASN A 83 8.16 -0.42 16.71
C ASN A 83 8.35 0.90 15.97
N LEU A 84 7.39 1.82 16.06
CA LEU A 84 7.42 3.07 15.32
C LEU A 84 7.31 4.28 16.22
N ARG A 85 7.92 5.39 15.78
CA ARG A 85 7.80 6.67 16.48
C ARG A 85 6.40 7.24 16.25
N LYS A 86 6.04 8.19 17.10
CA LYS A 86 4.74 8.87 17.02
C LYS A 86 4.51 9.52 15.65
N ASP A 87 5.53 10.21 15.13
CA ASP A 87 5.39 10.89 13.83
C ASP A 87 5.24 9.91 12.68
N GLU A 88 5.86 8.74 12.78
CA GLU A 88 5.69 7.68 11.78
C GLU A 88 4.26 7.13 11.80
N LEU A 89 3.75 6.86 13.00
CA LEU A 89 2.37 6.38 13.15
C LEU A 89 1.35 7.40 12.67
N GLU A 90 1.57 8.68 12.96
CA GLU A 90 0.67 9.74 12.50
C GLU A 90 0.60 9.80 10.98
N THR A 91 1.75 9.64 10.31
CA THR A 91 1.79 9.62 8.85
C THR A 91 1.03 8.42 8.28
N ILE A 92 1.25 7.25 8.86
CA ILE A 92 0.56 6.03 8.46
C ILE A 92 -0.95 6.17 8.67
N ASN A 93 -1.36 6.65 9.85
CA ASN A 93 -2.79 6.80 10.16
C ASN A 93 -3.47 7.80 9.22
N ARG A 94 -2.78 8.87 8.87
CA ARG A 94 -3.30 9.87 7.94
C ARG A 94 -3.49 9.29 6.55
N SER A 95 -2.56 8.46 6.11
CA SER A 95 -2.65 7.77 4.83
C SER A 95 -3.82 6.81 4.78
N ILE A 96 -3.99 6.01 5.84
CA ILE A 96 -5.11 5.06 5.95
C ILE A 96 -6.44 5.81 5.86
N GLU A 97 -6.57 6.91 6.60
CA GLU A 97 -7.80 7.70 6.59
C GLU A 97 -8.08 8.28 5.20
N LYS A 98 -7.06 8.83 4.56
CA LYS A 98 -7.18 9.40 3.23
C LYS A 98 -7.64 8.36 2.22
N CYS A 99 -7.07 7.17 2.26
CA CYS A 99 -7.47 6.07 1.37
C CYS A 99 -8.90 5.62 1.65
N SER A 100 -9.32 5.59 2.92
CA SER A 100 -10.66 5.15 3.28
C SER A 100 -11.77 6.05 2.74
N LYS A 101 -11.44 7.28 2.40
CA LYS A 101 -12.40 8.26 1.85
C LYS A 101 -12.54 8.13 0.33
N LYS A 102 -11.73 7.31 -0.31
CA LYS A 102 -11.73 7.11 -1.77
C LYS A 102 -12.37 5.79 -2.13
N SER A 103 -13.04 5.73 -3.29
CA SER A 103 -13.55 4.48 -3.81
C SER A 103 -12.39 3.61 -4.30
N TYR A 104 -12.65 2.30 -4.42
CA TYR A 104 -11.68 1.39 -5.01
C TYR A 104 -11.21 1.89 -6.39
N TRP A 105 -12.16 2.34 -7.21
CA TRP A 105 -11.83 2.78 -8.58
C TRP A 105 -10.99 4.05 -8.60
N ASP A 106 -11.20 4.95 -7.63
CA ASP A 106 -10.34 6.14 -7.49
C ASP A 106 -8.90 5.73 -7.16
N LEU A 107 -8.74 4.74 -6.29
CA LEU A 107 -7.41 4.25 -5.92
C LEU A 107 -6.75 3.54 -7.09
N VAL A 108 -7.49 2.73 -7.86
CA VAL A 108 -6.98 2.09 -9.08
C VAL A 108 -6.49 3.15 -10.05
N LYS A 109 -7.32 4.16 -10.29
CA LYS A 109 -6.99 5.24 -11.22
C LYS A 109 -5.71 5.97 -10.82
N GLU A 110 -5.55 6.27 -9.54
CA GLU A 110 -4.33 6.92 -9.06
C GLU A 110 -3.09 6.04 -9.23
N SER A 111 -3.22 4.73 -8.94
CA SER A 111 -2.07 3.82 -9.06
C SER A 111 -1.68 3.57 -10.51
N HIS A 112 -2.59 3.81 -11.46
CA HIS A 112 -2.37 3.57 -12.88
C HIS A 112 -1.98 4.84 -13.66
N LYS A 113 -1.70 5.93 -12.99
CA LYS A 113 -1.27 7.17 -13.67
C LYS A 113 -0.06 6.91 -14.56
N GLU A 114 0.02 7.66 -15.66
CA GLU A 114 1.06 7.49 -16.66
C GLU A 114 2.47 7.57 -16.09
N ASP A 115 2.69 8.42 -15.09
CA ASP A 115 3.99 8.59 -14.44
C ASP A 115 4.18 7.74 -13.20
N SER A 116 3.23 6.85 -12.90
CA SER A 116 3.34 5.96 -11.73
C SER A 116 4.39 4.87 -11.94
N ALA A 117 4.93 4.38 -10.84
CA ALA A 117 5.90 3.29 -10.89
C ALA A 117 5.27 2.02 -11.48
N TRP A 118 4.00 1.79 -11.16
CA TRP A 118 3.25 0.66 -11.73
C TRP A 118 3.18 0.75 -13.24
N HIS A 119 2.81 1.90 -13.77
CA HIS A 119 2.65 2.09 -15.22
C HIS A 119 3.97 1.84 -15.95
N LYS A 120 5.07 2.27 -15.37
CA LYS A 120 6.40 2.06 -15.96
C LYS A 120 6.87 0.62 -15.90
N SER A 121 6.30 -0.20 -15.02
CA SER A 121 6.75 -1.56 -14.75
C SER A 121 5.81 -2.63 -15.29
N PHE A 122 4.53 -2.31 -15.49
CA PHE A 122 3.51 -3.30 -15.83
C PHE A 122 3.73 -3.93 -17.20
N LYS A 123 3.59 -5.27 -17.26
CA LYS A 123 3.59 -6.04 -18.50
C LYS A 123 2.47 -7.07 -18.41
N GLU A 124 1.71 -7.23 -19.50
CA GLU A 124 0.51 -8.08 -19.49
C GLU A 124 0.80 -9.54 -19.18
N ASP A 125 1.94 -10.04 -19.60
CA ASP A 125 2.26 -11.46 -19.51
C ASP A 125 3.07 -11.88 -18.30
N ARG A 126 3.39 -10.94 -17.39
CA ARG A 126 4.19 -11.27 -16.21
C ARG A 126 3.98 -10.28 -15.08
N LYS A 127 4.31 -10.74 -13.87
CA LYS A 127 4.21 -9.95 -12.64
C LYS A 127 5.57 -9.39 -12.30
N GLU A 128 5.95 -8.30 -12.98
CA GLU A 128 7.25 -7.67 -12.77
C GLU A 128 7.35 -7.03 -11.38
N ILE A 129 8.52 -7.14 -10.78
CA ILE A 129 8.82 -6.39 -9.55
C ILE A 129 8.96 -4.92 -9.91
N ILE A 130 8.29 -4.06 -9.16
CA ILE A 130 8.44 -2.62 -9.32
C ILE A 130 9.68 -2.19 -8.54
N SER A 131 10.66 -1.57 -9.22
CA SER A 131 11.89 -1.20 -8.55
C SER A 131 11.61 -0.20 -7.43
N LYS A 132 12.36 -0.31 -6.35
CA LYS A 132 12.23 0.61 -5.22
C LYS A 132 12.57 2.04 -5.60
N ASP A 133 13.46 2.23 -6.57
CA ASP A 133 13.81 3.56 -7.07
C ASP A 133 12.62 4.20 -7.79
N LEU A 134 11.88 3.44 -8.59
CA LEU A 134 10.69 3.96 -9.26
C LEU A 134 9.61 4.36 -8.26
N ILE A 135 9.42 3.56 -7.23
CA ILE A 135 8.45 3.87 -6.17
C ILE A 135 8.85 5.16 -5.46
N LYS A 136 10.14 5.30 -5.16
CA LYS A 136 10.65 6.51 -4.50
C LYS A 136 10.48 7.73 -5.40
N GLN A 137 10.72 7.59 -6.69
CA GLN A 137 10.50 8.67 -7.65
C GLN A 137 9.03 9.10 -7.70
N GLU A 138 8.12 8.14 -7.73
CA GLU A 138 6.69 8.44 -7.71
C GLU A 138 6.31 9.20 -6.45
N ALA A 139 6.77 8.77 -5.30
CA ALA A 139 6.49 9.42 -4.03
C ALA A 139 6.94 10.88 -4.04
N LYS A 140 8.11 11.15 -4.60
CA LYS A 140 8.66 12.52 -4.67
C LYS A 140 7.96 13.38 -5.70
N GLN A 141 7.55 12.83 -6.82
CA GLN A 141 6.81 13.57 -7.85
C GLN A 141 5.47 14.06 -7.35
N ALA A 142 4.81 13.28 -6.50
CA ALA A 142 3.56 13.68 -5.89
C ALA A 142 3.70 14.94 -5.03
N ASN A 143 4.91 15.33 -4.68
CA ASN A 143 5.22 16.58 -3.97
C ASN A 143 5.33 17.79 -4.87
N GLY A 144 5.61 17.57 -6.14
CA GLY A 144 5.94 18.63 -7.07
C GLY A 144 4.75 19.47 -7.53
N ASN A 145 3.60 19.16 -7.03
CA ASN A 145 2.38 19.85 -7.47
C ASN A 145 1.83 20.75 -6.41
#